data_57e568137dca80a90a8d23706234fc0b
#
_entry.id   57e568137dca80a90a8d23706234fc0b
#
_cell.length_a   1.000
_cell.length_b   1.000
_cell.length_c   1.000
_cell.angle_alpha   90.00
_cell.angle_beta   90.00
_cell.angle_gamma   90.00
#
_symmetry.space_group_name_H-M   'P 1'
#
loop_
_entity.id
_entity.type
_entity.pdbx_description
1 polymer ?
#
loop_
_entity_poly.entity_id
_entity_poly.type
_entity_poly.pdbx_seq_one_letter_code
_entity_poly.pdbx_strand_id
1 'polypeptide(L)'
;MHPAEFKTLRESLGLTISTLVKVIDVDERTLRKWEAGKKQPPQGVVDNLVAFDDLVNKTAAEIFATHQESMKNGGQQGVVLERFVEAEDLVKVYPAFEGLPTMTFGVVLFRVRQKFIDLGVPVSIIYSKA
;
A
#
# COMPACT_ATOMS: atom_id res chain seq x y z
N MET A 1 -1.01 -20.29 -3.92
CA MET A 1 -1.24 -19.48 -2.68
C MET A 1 -2.52 -19.94 -2.00
N HIS A 2 -2.46 -20.16 -0.72
CA HIS A 2 -3.63 -20.58 0.05
C HIS A 2 -4.68 -19.44 0.07
N PRO A 3 -5.99 -19.74 0.01
CA PRO A 3 -7.04 -18.72 0.07
C PRO A 3 -6.92 -17.74 1.25
N ALA A 4 -6.54 -18.22 2.42
CA ALA A 4 -6.33 -17.38 3.60
C ALA A 4 -5.17 -16.40 3.40
N GLU A 5 -4.10 -16.83 2.75
CA GLU A 5 -2.97 -15.97 2.42
C GLU A 5 -3.36 -14.91 1.38
N PHE A 6 -4.10 -15.33 0.35
CA PHE A 6 -4.61 -14.40 -0.67
C PHE A 6 -5.46 -13.29 -0.04
N LYS A 7 -6.41 -13.67 0.80
CA LYS A 7 -7.28 -12.71 1.51
C LYS A 7 -6.46 -11.79 2.43
N THR A 8 -5.53 -12.35 3.18
CA THR A 8 -4.68 -11.59 4.10
C THR A 8 -3.83 -10.59 3.34
N LEU A 9 -3.24 -11.00 2.21
CA LEU A 9 -2.46 -10.12 1.36
C LEU A 9 -3.32 -8.98 0.81
N ARG A 10 -4.52 -9.30 0.28
CA ARG A 10 -5.45 -8.28 -0.20
C ARG A 10 -5.75 -7.23 0.87
N GLU A 11 -6.12 -7.69 2.05
CA GLU A 11 -6.47 -6.79 3.17
C GLU A 11 -5.28 -5.97 3.62
N SER A 12 -4.09 -6.57 3.65
CA SER A 12 -2.86 -5.86 4.04
C SER A 12 -2.44 -4.78 3.05
N LEU A 13 -2.95 -4.83 1.82
CA LEU A 13 -2.70 -3.83 0.79
C LEU A 13 -3.76 -2.72 0.77
N GLY A 14 -4.70 -2.73 1.71
CA GLY A 14 -5.78 -1.76 1.75
C GLY A 14 -6.77 -1.92 0.60
N LEU A 15 -6.89 -3.14 0.06
CA LEU A 15 -7.80 -3.43 -1.04
C LEU A 15 -9.05 -4.14 -0.50
N THR A 16 -10.19 -3.48 -0.58
CA THR A 16 -11.48 -4.13 -0.33
C THR A 16 -11.81 -5.06 -1.50
N ILE A 17 -12.77 -5.95 -1.32
CA ILE A 17 -13.25 -6.78 -2.44
C ILE A 17 -13.70 -5.87 -3.59
N SER A 18 -14.47 -4.84 -3.28
CA SER A 18 -14.99 -3.89 -4.26
C SER A 18 -13.88 -3.16 -5.03
N THR A 19 -12.78 -2.79 -4.39
CA THR A 19 -11.67 -2.13 -5.08
C THR A 19 -10.82 -3.13 -5.86
N LEU A 20 -10.55 -4.31 -5.32
CA LEU A 20 -9.74 -5.30 -6.03
C LEU A 20 -10.40 -5.78 -7.32
N VAL A 21 -11.73 -6.01 -7.32
CA VAL A 21 -12.43 -6.45 -8.54
C VAL A 21 -12.28 -5.44 -9.68
N LYS A 22 -12.23 -4.15 -9.36
CA LYS A 22 -11.99 -3.12 -10.37
C LYS A 22 -10.54 -3.13 -10.88
N VAL A 23 -9.59 -3.33 -9.98
CA VAL A 23 -8.16 -3.31 -10.31
C VAL A 23 -7.77 -4.48 -11.21
N ILE A 24 -8.30 -5.68 -10.94
CA ILE A 24 -7.95 -6.90 -11.67
C ILE A 24 -9.01 -7.31 -12.70
N ASP A 25 -10.07 -6.55 -12.84
CA ASP A 25 -11.15 -6.77 -13.82
C ASP A 25 -11.77 -8.17 -13.71
N VAL A 26 -12.22 -8.53 -12.51
CA VAL A 26 -13.00 -9.75 -12.27
C VAL A 26 -14.28 -9.38 -11.55
N ASP A 27 -15.28 -10.28 -11.56
CA ASP A 27 -16.50 -10.03 -10.80
C ASP A 27 -16.32 -10.41 -9.33
N GLU A 28 -17.14 -9.80 -8.48
CA GLU A 28 -17.08 -9.98 -7.03
C GLU A 28 -17.37 -11.43 -6.62
N ARG A 29 -18.29 -12.09 -7.31
CA ARG A 29 -18.65 -13.47 -7.01
C ARG A 29 -17.46 -14.42 -7.22
N THR A 30 -16.71 -14.21 -8.28
CA THR A 30 -15.51 -14.99 -8.59
C THR A 30 -14.45 -14.78 -7.50
N LEU A 31 -14.20 -13.53 -7.13
CA LEU A 31 -13.22 -13.21 -6.08
C LEU A 31 -13.63 -13.87 -4.75
N ARG A 32 -14.90 -13.80 -4.38
CA ARG A 32 -15.40 -14.44 -3.15
C ARG A 32 -15.21 -15.95 -3.15
N LYS A 33 -15.37 -16.60 -4.31
CA LYS A 33 -15.12 -18.04 -4.45
C LYS A 33 -13.66 -18.38 -4.20
N TRP A 34 -12.74 -17.57 -4.69
CA TRP A 34 -11.32 -17.78 -4.44
C TRP A 34 -10.99 -17.67 -2.94
N GLU A 35 -11.50 -16.65 -2.29
CA GLU A 35 -11.22 -16.42 -0.86
C GLU A 35 -11.91 -17.45 0.04
N ALA A 36 -13.03 -18.00 -0.41
CA ALA A 36 -13.71 -19.08 0.31
C ALA A 36 -13.06 -20.46 0.09
N GLY A 37 -12.05 -20.55 -0.77
CA GLY A 37 -11.38 -21.81 -1.06
C GLY A 37 -12.13 -22.72 -2.02
N LYS A 38 -13.21 -22.25 -2.65
CA LYS A 38 -13.99 -23.06 -3.58
C LYS A 38 -13.33 -23.22 -4.93
N LYS A 39 -12.43 -22.32 -5.28
CA LYS A 39 -11.67 -22.33 -6.52
C LYS A 39 -10.36 -21.59 -6.30
N GLN A 40 -9.28 -22.12 -6.83
CA GLN A 40 -7.98 -21.45 -6.72
C GLN A 40 -7.94 -20.19 -7.58
N PRO A 41 -7.37 -19.09 -7.07
CA PRO A 41 -7.15 -17.91 -7.91
C PRO A 41 -6.15 -18.25 -9.01
N PRO A 42 -6.36 -17.74 -10.23
CA PRO A 42 -5.38 -17.90 -11.30
C PRO A 42 -4.02 -17.34 -10.90
N GLN A 43 -2.94 -17.96 -11.38
CA GLN A 43 -1.59 -17.54 -11.04
C GLN A 43 -1.33 -16.07 -11.43
N GLY A 44 -1.88 -15.61 -12.56
CA GLY A 44 -1.74 -14.22 -12.99
C GLY A 44 -2.33 -13.23 -11.98
N VAL A 45 -3.42 -13.58 -11.30
CA VAL A 45 -4.03 -12.76 -10.26
C VAL A 45 -3.15 -12.72 -9.02
N VAL A 46 -2.61 -13.87 -8.63
CA VAL A 46 -1.67 -13.94 -7.50
C VAL A 46 -0.43 -13.08 -7.80
N ASP A 47 0.09 -13.17 -9.01
CA ASP A 47 1.25 -12.39 -9.44
C ASP A 47 0.95 -10.88 -9.38
N ASN A 48 -0.25 -10.47 -9.75
CA ASN A 48 -0.66 -9.06 -9.63
C ASN A 48 -0.67 -8.59 -8.18
N LEU A 49 -1.22 -9.40 -7.27
CA LEU A 49 -1.24 -9.06 -5.84
C LEU A 49 0.18 -8.95 -5.27
N VAL A 50 1.04 -9.89 -5.62
CA VAL A 50 2.45 -9.87 -5.20
C VAL A 50 3.16 -8.63 -5.75
N ALA A 51 2.89 -8.26 -7.00
CA ALA A 51 3.45 -7.05 -7.60
C ALA A 51 2.99 -5.79 -6.87
N PHE A 52 1.74 -5.71 -6.42
CA PHE A 52 1.26 -4.59 -5.61
C PHE A 52 1.96 -4.54 -4.26
N ASP A 53 2.19 -5.67 -3.62
CA ASP A 53 2.93 -5.75 -2.36
C ASP A 53 4.38 -5.28 -2.56
N ASP A 54 5.03 -5.70 -3.63
CA ASP A 54 6.39 -5.25 -3.97
C ASP A 54 6.43 -3.75 -4.20
N LEU A 55 5.44 -3.18 -4.90
CA LEU A 55 5.34 -1.74 -5.11
C LEU A 55 5.19 -0.98 -3.78
N VAL A 56 4.33 -1.48 -2.90
CA VAL A 56 4.12 -0.88 -1.57
C VAL A 56 5.42 -0.90 -0.77
N ASN A 57 6.10 -2.04 -0.75
CA ASN A 57 7.37 -2.18 -0.01
C ASN A 57 8.47 -1.29 -0.59
N LYS A 58 8.60 -1.25 -1.91
CA LYS A 58 9.60 -0.42 -2.58
C LYS A 58 9.36 1.06 -2.29
N THR A 59 8.12 1.50 -2.41
CA THR A 59 7.76 2.90 -2.16
C THR A 59 8.00 3.26 -0.69
N ALA A 60 7.64 2.37 0.24
CA ALA A 60 7.90 2.58 1.66
C ALA A 60 9.41 2.71 1.94
N ALA A 61 10.22 1.85 1.32
CA ALA A 61 11.68 1.91 1.50
C ALA A 61 12.26 3.24 0.97
N GLU A 62 11.77 3.73 -0.16
CA GLU A 62 12.20 5.00 -0.74
C GLU A 62 11.84 6.19 0.15
N ILE A 63 10.61 6.23 0.66
CA ILE A 63 10.15 7.29 1.57
C ILE A 63 10.95 7.25 2.88
N PHE A 64 11.14 6.05 3.43
CA PHE A 64 11.94 5.88 4.64
C PHE A 64 13.35 6.41 4.46
N ALA A 65 14.02 6.04 3.35
CA ALA A 65 15.39 6.47 3.07
C ALA A 65 15.50 8.00 2.93
N THR A 66 14.52 8.63 2.25
CA THR A 66 14.50 10.09 2.06
C THR A 66 14.39 10.82 3.39
N HIS A 67 13.46 10.40 4.26
CA HIS A 67 13.31 11.02 5.58
C HIS A 67 14.49 10.75 6.50
N GLN A 68 15.06 9.55 6.44
CA GLN A 68 16.24 9.21 7.23
C GLN A 68 17.42 10.09 6.86
N GLU A 69 17.63 10.32 5.57
CA GLU A 69 18.70 11.21 5.08
C GLU A 69 18.46 12.66 5.52
N SER A 70 17.23 13.15 5.44
CA SER A 70 16.85 14.47 5.90
C SER A 70 17.12 14.66 7.40
N MET A 71 16.86 13.64 8.21
CA MET A 71 17.12 13.68 9.65
C MET A 71 18.61 13.77 9.97
N LYS A 72 19.45 13.07 9.21
CA LYS A 72 20.90 13.13 9.38
C LYS A 72 21.45 14.53 9.11
N ASN A 73 20.88 15.22 8.13
CA ASN A 73 21.37 16.51 7.66
C ASN A 73 20.78 17.71 8.41
N GLY A 74 19.57 17.57 8.96
CA GLY A 74 18.82 18.71 9.47
C GLY A 74 18.45 18.69 10.94
N GLY A 75 18.79 17.63 11.68
CA GLY A 75 18.49 17.55 13.10
C GLY A 75 17.00 17.47 13.44
N GLN A 76 16.14 17.03 12.52
CA GLN A 76 14.72 16.81 12.80
C GLN A 76 14.58 15.72 13.86
N GLN A 77 13.72 15.97 14.85
CA GLN A 77 13.47 15.02 15.93
C GLN A 77 12.30 14.09 15.65
N GLY A 78 11.55 14.31 14.59
CA GLY A 78 10.40 13.51 14.22
C GLY A 78 10.16 13.55 12.72
N VAL A 79 9.24 12.70 12.27
CA VAL A 79 8.89 12.57 10.86
C VAL A 79 7.42 12.91 10.66
N VAL A 80 7.13 13.72 9.63
CA VAL A 80 5.78 14.01 9.19
C VAL A 80 5.61 13.41 7.80
N LEU A 81 4.67 12.48 7.68
CA LEU A 81 4.31 11.85 6.41
C LEU A 81 3.02 12.49 5.89
N GLU A 82 2.88 12.55 4.56
CA GLU A 82 1.73 13.17 3.93
C GLU A 82 0.91 12.15 3.15
N ARG A 83 -0.39 12.14 3.39
CA ARG A 83 -1.35 11.31 2.68
C ARG A 83 -2.14 12.16 1.70
N PHE A 84 -2.36 11.63 0.51
CA PHE A 84 -3.17 12.30 -0.51
C PHE A 84 -4.66 12.06 -0.25
N VAL A 85 -5.47 13.10 -0.41
CA VAL A 85 -6.93 13.00 -0.32
C VAL A 85 -7.48 12.31 -1.56
N GLU A 86 -7.03 12.77 -2.74
CA GLU A 86 -7.53 12.31 -4.03
C GLU A 86 -6.53 11.40 -4.74
N ALA A 87 -7.05 10.35 -5.39
CA ALA A 87 -6.23 9.41 -6.14
C ALA A 87 -5.45 10.08 -7.27
N GLU A 88 -6.04 11.09 -7.93
CA GLU A 88 -5.37 11.81 -9.02
C GLU A 88 -4.14 12.58 -8.55
N ASP A 89 -4.16 13.12 -7.33
CA ASP A 89 -3.00 13.82 -6.76
C ASP A 89 -1.89 12.81 -6.39
N LEU A 90 -2.28 11.66 -5.88
CA LEU A 90 -1.35 10.56 -5.61
C LEU A 90 -0.60 10.17 -6.88
N VAL A 91 -1.32 9.97 -7.98
CA VAL A 91 -0.76 9.51 -9.24
C VAL A 91 0.19 10.53 -9.86
N LYS A 92 -0.03 11.82 -9.65
CA LYS A 92 0.90 12.87 -10.11
C LYS A 92 2.28 12.73 -9.48
N VAL A 93 2.35 12.33 -8.21
CA VAL A 93 3.62 12.17 -7.49
C VAL A 93 4.16 10.75 -7.61
N TYR A 94 3.27 9.76 -7.55
CA TYR A 94 3.60 8.34 -7.62
C TYR A 94 2.82 7.67 -8.75
N PRO A 95 3.25 7.83 -10.02
CA PRO A 95 2.51 7.30 -11.18
C PRO A 95 2.26 5.80 -11.16
N ALA A 96 3.14 5.04 -10.50
CA ALA A 96 3.00 3.59 -10.40
C ALA A 96 1.76 3.16 -9.61
N PHE A 97 1.13 4.08 -8.86
CA PHE A 97 -0.10 3.80 -8.10
C PHE A 97 -1.37 4.03 -8.91
N GLU A 98 -1.26 4.31 -10.21
CA GLU A 98 -2.45 4.48 -11.04
C GLU A 98 -3.34 3.24 -10.97
N GLY A 99 -4.65 3.48 -10.78
CA GLY A 99 -5.64 2.40 -10.62
C GLY A 99 -5.77 1.87 -9.20
N LEU A 100 -4.83 2.19 -8.31
CA LEU A 100 -4.90 1.78 -6.90
C LEU A 100 -5.60 2.85 -6.05
N PRO A 101 -6.36 2.46 -5.04
CA PRO A 101 -7.01 3.42 -4.16
C PRO A 101 -6.00 4.13 -3.26
N THR A 102 -6.35 5.33 -2.78
CA THR A 102 -5.52 6.08 -1.81
C THR A 102 -5.28 5.28 -0.53
N MET A 103 -6.18 4.37 -0.19
CA MET A 103 -6.02 3.48 0.97
C MET A 103 -4.75 2.63 0.86
N THR A 104 -4.38 2.20 -0.34
CA THR A 104 -3.14 1.44 -0.56
C THR A 104 -1.90 2.29 -0.28
N PHE A 105 -1.94 3.58 -0.62
CA PHE A 105 -0.87 4.48 -0.25
C PHE A 105 -0.83 4.73 1.27
N GLY A 106 -1.98 4.70 1.93
CA GLY A 106 -2.05 4.71 3.40
C GLY A 106 -1.29 3.55 4.02
N VAL A 107 -1.34 2.38 3.38
CA VAL A 107 -0.56 1.21 3.80
C VAL A 107 0.94 1.50 3.68
N VAL A 108 1.38 2.13 2.59
CA VAL A 108 2.78 2.56 2.41
C VAL A 108 3.22 3.42 3.60
N LEU A 109 2.44 4.43 3.91
CA LEU A 109 2.76 5.36 5.00
C LEU A 109 2.84 4.65 6.35
N PHE A 110 1.95 3.71 6.59
CA PHE A 110 1.94 2.96 7.85
C PHE A 110 3.15 2.04 7.98
N ARG A 111 3.61 1.45 6.88
CA ARG A 111 4.85 0.65 6.85
C ARG A 111 6.08 1.53 7.12
N VAL A 112 6.12 2.74 6.56
CA VAL A 112 7.18 3.72 6.86
C VAL A 112 7.16 4.10 8.34
N ARG A 113 5.97 4.43 8.85
CA ARG A 113 5.77 4.77 10.27
C ARG A 113 6.33 3.69 11.18
N GLN A 114 6.03 2.42 10.88
CA GLN A 114 6.48 1.30 11.73
C GLN A 114 8.02 1.22 11.77
N LYS A 115 8.68 1.44 10.65
CA LYS A 115 10.15 1.44 10.60
C LYS A 115 10.74 2.50 11.51
N PHE A 116 10.17 3.70 11.51
CA PHE A 116 10.65 4.79 12.37
C PHE A 116 10.32 4.56 13.83
N ILE A 117 9.14 4.06 14.14
CA ILE A 117 8.74 3.75 15.51
C ILE A 117 9.67 2.69 16.12
N ASP A 118 10.05 1.68 15.34
CA ASP A 118 11.00 0.65 15.78
C ASP A 118 12.38 1.24 16.11
N LEU A 119 12.71 2.41 15.53
CA LEU A 119 13.94 3.13 15.83
C LEU A 119 13.75 4.20 16.93
N GLY A 120 12.58 4.26 17.55
CA GLY A 120 12.29 5.25 18.58
C GLY A 120 12.02 6.66 18.04
N VAL A 121 11.72 6.80 16.75
CA VAL A 121 11.46 8.10 16.11
C VAL A 121 9.95 8.34 16.06
N PRO A 122 9.45 9.47 16.61
CA PRO A 122 8.03 9.78 16.53
C PRO A 122 7.61 10.15 15.10
N VAL A 123 6.42 9.70 14.70
CA VAL A 123 5.87 9.91 13.37
C VAL A 123 4.44 10.43 13.47
N SER A 124 4.12 11.42 12.65
CA SER A 124 2.74 11.85 12.43
C SER A 124 2.39 11.73 10.94
N ILE A 125 1.12 11.54 10.64
CA ILE A 125 0.60 11.47 9.28
C ILE A 125 -0.46 12.54 9.15
N ILE A 126 -0.30 13.42 8.16
CA ILE A 126 -1.22 14.51 7.88
C ILE A 126 -1.69 14.41 6.43
N TYR A 127 -2.71 15.17 6.07
CA TYR A 127 -3.10 15.28 4.67
C TYR A 127 -2.19 16.25 3.92
N SER A 128 -1.81 15.89 2.70
CA SER A 128 -1.08 16.78 1.81
C SER A 128 -1.97 17.98 1.45
N LYS A 129 -1.36 19.14 1.38
CA LYS A 129 -2.01 20.35 0.85
C LYS A 129 -1.95 20.28 -0.67
N ALA A 130 -2.94 19.66 -1.25
CA ALA A 130 -2.97 19.53 -2.70
C ALA A 130 -3.21 20.87 -3.39
#